data_8e551bc4b9a69d0159abf134daaa093e
#
_entry.id   8e551bc4b9a69d0159abf134daaa093e
#
_cell.length_a   1.000
_cell.length_b   1.000
_cell.length_c   1.000
_cell.angle_alpha   90.00
_cell.angle_beta   90.00
_cell.angle_gamma   90.00
#
_symmetry.space_group_name_H-M   'P 1'
#
loop_
_entity.id
_entity.type
_entity.pdbx_description
1 polymer ?
#
loop_
_entity_poly.entity_id
_entity_poly.type
_entity_poly.pdbx_seq_one_letter_code
_entity_poly.pdbx_strand_id
1 'polypeptide(L)'
;VDLHQHRLDLALELGATHVLDGRAADLVAQVHAITGGGANYSFDTTGVPAVMQNALAALRMTGVCGYVGVQVGNLELDGLALVGKTAIGILEGSADPQTFIPEMIRWWQEGRFPFDRLIERYPMSQINEAEQSSLSGGTIKPVLIPS
;
A
#
# COMPACT_ATOMS: atom_id res chain seq x y z
N VAL A 1 -2.36 -6.93 -0.50
CA VAL A 1 -3.81 -6.91 -0.27
C VAL A 1 -4.42 -5.77 -1.05
N ASP A 2 -5.45 -6.00 -1.84
CA ASP A 2 -6.19 -4.97 -2.59
C ASP A 2 -7.64 -5.43 -2.82
N LEU A 3 -8.51 -4.51 -3.24
CA LEU A 3 -9.91 -4.80 -3.58
C LEU A 3 -10.10 -5.15 -5.07
N HIS A 4 -9.12 -4.85 -5.92
CA HIS A 4 -9.18 -4.97 -7.37
C HIS A 4 -8.29 -6.11 -7.86
N GLN A 5 -8.88 -7.11 -8.54
CA GLN A 5 -8.15 -8.30 -9.01
C GLN A 5 -6.96 -7.93 -9.91
N HIS A 6 -7.14 -7.01 -10.86
CA HIS A 6 -6.06 -6.61 -11.76
C HIS A 6 -4.84 -6.00 -11.03
N ARG A 7 -5.05 -5.34 -9.86
CA ARG A 7 -3.96 -4.83 -9.02
C ARG A 7 -3.26 -5.95 -8.27
N LEU A 8 -4.01 -6.96 -7.84
CA LEU A 8 -3.46 -8.17 -7.24
C LEU A 8 -2.60 -8.93 -8.25
N ASP A 9 -3.08 -9.09 -9.48
CA ASP A 9 -2.35 -9.74 -10.56
C ASP A 9 -1.06 -8.98 -10.87
N LEU A 10 -1.13 -7.66 -11.03
CA LEU A 10 0.05 -6.83 -11.24
C LEU A 10 1.04 -6.91 -10.05
N ALA A 11 0.54 -7.00 -8.81
CA ALA A 11 1.42 -7.16 -7.64
C ALA A 11 2.24 -8.46 -7.72
N LEU A 12 1.62 -9.58 -8.18
CA LEU A 12 2.34 -10.84 -8.42
C LEU A 12 3.40 -10.67 -9.52
N GLU A 13 3.08 -10.00 -10.62
CA GLU A 13 4.03 -9.72 -11.70
C GLU A 13 5.21 -8.85 -11.23
N LEU A 14 4.96 -7.97 -10.28
CA LEU A 14 5.97 -7.08 -9.69
C LEU A 14 6.76 -7.73 -8.55
N GLY A 15 6.50 -9.01 -8.23
CA GLY A 15 7.31 -9.78 -7.31
C GLY A 15 6.66 -10.06 -5.94
N ALA A 16 5.38 -9.75 -5.74
CA ALA A 16 4.67 -10.21 -4.56
C ALA A 16 4.57 -11.74 -4.55
N THR A 17 4.86 -12.35 -3.42
CA THR A 17 4.78 -13.82 -3.28
C THR A 17 3.35 -14.32 -3.09
N HIS A 18 2.51 -13.51 -2.48
CA HIS A 18 1.11 -13.81 -2.18
C HIS A 18 0.26 -12.56 -2.34
N VAL A 19 -0.98 -12.74 -2.74
CA VAL A 19 -1.98 -11.66 -2.81
C VAL A 19 -3.27 -12.14 -2.13
N LEU A 20 -4.01 -11.20 -1.53
CA LEU A 20 -5.25 -11.48 -0.83
C LEU A 20 -6.30 -10.42 -1.17
N ASP A 21 -7.55 -10.86 -1.34
CA ASP A 21 -8.70 -9.96 -1.46
C ASP A 21 -8.96 -9.28 -0.10
N GLY A 22 -8.88 -7.95 -0.07
CA GLY A 22 -9.11 -7.16 1.13
C GLY A 22 -10.52 -7.26 1.71
N ARG A 23 -11.48 -7.83 0.96
CA ARG A 23 -12.86 -8.09 1.41
C ARG A 23 -13.03 -9.39 2.17
N ALA A 24 -12.01 -10.26 2.20
CA ALA A 24 -12.10 -11.54 2.88
C ALA A 24 -12.33 -11.34 4.38
N ALA A 25 -13.37 -11.97 4.91
CA ALA A 25 -13.73 -11.85 6.34
C ALA A 25 -12.64 -12.44 7.27
N ASP A 26 -11.84 -13.38 6.76
CA ASP A 26 -10.75 -14.04 7.45
C ASP A 26 -9.36 -13.56 7.03
N LEU A 27 -9.26 -12.36 6.45
CA LEU A 27 -8.04 -11.79 5.89
C LEU A 27 -6.83 -11.90 6.83
N VAL A 28 -7.00 -11.52 8.10
CA VAL A 28 -5.93 -11.58 9.10
C VAL A 28 -5.47 -13.02 9.35
N ALA A 29 -6.42 -13.96 9.42
CA ALA A 29 -6.10 -15.38 9.60
C ALA A 29 -5.33 -15.93 8.39
N GLN A 30 -5.69 -15.51 7.17
CA GLN A 30 -4.94 -15.89 5.95
C GLN A 30 -3.51 -15.35 5.99
N VAL A 31 -3.30 -14.09 6.40
CA VAL A 31 -1.94 -13.55 6.57
C VAL A 31 -1.15 -14.35 7.59
N HIS A 32 -1.75 -14.69 8.74
CA HIS A 32 -1.08 -15.50 9.77
C HIS A 32 -0.71 -16.90 9.25
N ALA A 33 -1.61 -17.52 8.46
CA ALA A 33 -1.33 -18.83 7.86
C ALA A 33 -0.15 -18.79 6.88
N ILE A 34 -0.14 -17.79 5.99
CA ILE A 34 0.91 -17.60 4.99
C ILE A 34 2.26 -17.29 5.64
N THR A 35 2.27 -16.50 6.72
CA THR A 35 3.50 -16.00 7.36
C THR A 35 3.97 -16.83 8.53
N GLY A 36 3.24 -17.90 8.89
CA GLY A 36 3.58 -18.74 10.05
C GLY A 36 3.42 -18.00 11.39
N GLY A 37 2.34 -17.25 11.55
CA GLY A 37 1.98 -16.60 12.82
C GLY A 37 2.03 -15.06 12.82
N GLY A 38 2.05 -14.45 11.64
CA GLY A 38 1.97 -13.01 11.44
C GLY A 38 3.19 -12.40 10.76
N ALA A 39 2.97 -11.26 10.12
CA ALA A 39 4.00 -10.52 9.39
C ALA A 39 4.97 -9.80 10.34
N ASN A 40 6.21 -9.60 9.93
CA ASN A 40 7.18 -8.76 10.65
C ASN A 40 6.86 -7.27 10.47
N TYR A 41 6.40 -6.90 9.27
CA TYR A 41 6.08 -5.52 8.91
C TYR A 41 4.75 -5.47 8.17
N SER A 42 3.99 -4.42 8.41
CA SER A 42 2.81 -4.07 7.62
C SER A 42 2.80 -2.59 7.32
N PHE A 43 2.20 -2.23 6.18
CA PHE A 43 1.98 -0.84 5.80
C PHE A 43 0.52 -0.63 5.45
N ASP A 44 -0.08 0.43 6.00
CA ASP A 44 -1.36 0.93 5.52
C ASP A 44 -1.16 2.22 4.72
N THR A 45 -1.69 2.22 3.50
CA THR A 45 -1.69 3.38 2.60
C THR A 45 -3.08 3.94 2.38
N THR A 46 -4.09 3.37 3.04
CA THR A 46 -5.50 3.73 2.83
C THR A 46 -6.02 4.77 3.79
N GLY A 47 -5.52 4.79 5.03
CA GLY A 47 -6.05 5.60 6.13
C GLY A 47 -7.45 5.18 6.59
N VAL A 48 -7.98 4.05 6.11
CA VAL A 48 -9.29 3.52 6.51
C VAL A 48 -9.15 2.77 7.83
N PRO A 49 -9.87 3.15 8.91
CA PRO A 49 -9.67 2.59 10.25
C PRO A 49 -9.72 1.06 10.31
N ALA A 50 -10.67 0.42 9.62
CA ALA A 50 -10.77 -1.03 9.59
C ALA A 50 -9.56 -1.71 8.90
N VAL A 51 -9.01 -1.09 7.86
CA VAL A 51 -7.80 -1.59 7.18
C VAL A 51 -6.57 -1.39 8.07
N MET A 52 -6.48 -0.24 8.75
CA MET A 52 -5.41 0.06 9.72
C MET A 52 -5.42 -0.94 10.89
N GLN A 53 -6.60 -1.30 11.41
CA GLN A 53 -6.77 -2.34 12.43
C GLN A 53 -6.31 -3.71 11.92
N ASN A 54 -6.70 -4.10 10.71
CA ASN A 54 -6.27 -5.35 10.09
C ASN A 54 -4.75 -5.40 9.87
N ALA A 55 -4.14 -4.28 9.42
CA ALA A 55 -2.70 -4.17 9.24
C ALA A 55 -1.93 -4.42 10.56
N LEU A 56 -2.44 -3.87 11.67
CA LEU A 56 -1.86 -4.11 12.99
C LEU A 56 -2.12 -5.55 13.49
N ALA A 57 -3.34 -6.06 13.28
CA ALA A 57 -3.74 -7.41 13.71
C ALA A 57 -2.94 -8.50 12.96
N ALA A 58 -2.61 -8.27 11.69
CA ALA A 58 -1.84 -9.19 10.85
C ALA A 58 -0.37 -9.35 11.27
N LEU A 59 0.13 -8.51 12.18
CA LEU A 59 1.50 -8.60 12.68
C LEU A 59 1.67 -9.74 13.70
N ARG A 60 2.86 -10.33 13.68
CA ARG A 60 3.34 -11.16 14.78
C ARG A 60 3.72 -10.31 16.00
N MET A 61 4.01 -10.97 17.13
CA MET A 61 4.68 -10.31 18.26
C MET A 61 5.99 -9.65 17.77
N THR A 62 6.29 -8.47 18.28
CA THR A 62 7.42 -7.62 17.90
C THR A 62 7.35 -7.03 16.47
N GLY A 63 6.23 -7.19 15.77
CA GLY A 63 6.02 -6.61 14.45
C GLY A 63 5.81 -5.09 14.48
N VAL A 64 6.07 -4.46 13.33
CA VAL A 64 5.94 -2.99 13.15
C VAL A 64 4.93 -2.69 12.06
N CYS A 65 3.93 -1.86 12.39
CA CYS A 65 2.95 -1.32 11.45
C CYS A 65 3.25 0.14 11.12
N GLY A 66 3.44 0.45 9.84
CA GLY A 66 3.57 1.81 9.34
C GLY A 66 2.25 2.33 8.78
N TYR A 67 1.79 3.48 9.28
CA TYR A 67 0.62 4.18 8.75
C TYR A 67 1.08 5.34 7.87
N VAL A 68 0.85 5.23 6.58
CA VAL A 68 1.25 6.20 5.54
C VAL A 68 0.03 6.96 5.00
N GLY A 69 -1.12 6.28 4.92
CA GLY A 69 -2.36 6.88 4.46
C GLY A 69 -2.88 7.96 5.41
N VAL A 70 -3.43 9.04 4.83
CA VAL A 70 -4.12 10.05 5.64
C VAL A 70 -5.39 9.44 6.23
N GLN A 71 -5.46 9.41 7.55
CA GLN A 71 -6.56 8.78 8.27
C GLN A 71 -7.89 9.49 8.01
N VAL A 72 -8.92 8.70 7.73
CA VAL A 72 -10.30 9.17 7.53
C VAL A 72 -11.16 8.65 8.69
N GLY A 73 -11.51 9.53 9.64
CA GLY A 73 -12.26 9.16 10.84
C GLY A 73 -11.36 8.76 12.02
N ASN A 74 -11.95 8.20 13.06
CA ASN A 74 -11.22 7.81 14.28
C ASN A 74 -10.72 6.37 14.18
N LEU A 75 -9.44 6.16 14.47
CA LEU A 75 -8.86 4.84 14.67
C LEU A 75 -9.02 4.42 16.13
N GLU A 76 -9.83 3.42 16.37
CA GLU A 76 -9.96 2.79 17.69
C GLU A 76 -9.06 1.55 17.72
N LEU A 77 -8.12 1.53 18.65
CA LEU A 77 -7.24 0.39 18.87
C LEU A 77 -7.49 -0.18 20.27
N ASP A 78 -7.75 -1.48 20.32
CA ASP A 78 -7.70 -2.20 21.58
C ASP A 78 -6.26 -2.20 22.12
N GLY A 79 -6.10 -1.85 23.40
CA GLY A 79 -4.79 -1.86 24.04
C GLY A 79 -4.08 -3.21 23.96
N LEU A 80 -4.82 -4.32 23.95
CA LEU A 80 -4.27 -5.66 23.76
C LEU A 80 -3.72 -5.88 22.36
N ALA A 81 -4.30 -5.23 21.35
CA ALA A 81 -3.81 -5.33 19.95
C ALA A 81 -2.41 -4.75 19.78
N LEU A 82 -1.99 -3.83 20.66
CA LEU A 82 -0.66 -3.20 20.65
C LEU A 82 0.38 -3.95 21.48
N VAL A 83 -0.02 -4.93 22.31
CA VAL A 83 0.92 -5.63 23.16
C VAL A 83 2.04 -6.28 22.34
N GLY A 84 3.27 -5.86 22.60
CA GLY A 84 4.46 -6.36 21.92
C GLY A 84 4.60 -5.92 20.45
N LYS A 85 3.79 -4.97 19.97
CA LYS A 85 3.86 -4.44 18.58
C LYS A 85 4.19 -2.95 18.60
N THR A 86 4.62 -2.44 17.47
CA THR A 86 4.86 -1.00 17.25
C THR A 86 3.94 -0.50 16.15
N ALA A 87 3.28 0.63 16.37
CA ALA A 87 2.56 1.37 15.37
C ALA A 87 3.21 2.75 15.21
N ILE A 88 3.51 3.15 13.97
CA ILE A 88 4.21 4.40 13.67
C ILE A 88 3.56 5.12 12.49
N GLY A 89 3.33 6.42 12.64
CA GLY A 89 2.99 7.27 11.51
C GLY A 89 4.22 7.57 10.66
N ILE A 90 4.08 7.48 9.35
CA ILE A 90 5.18 7.72 8.40
C ILE A 90 4.79 8.89 7.51
N LEU A 91 5.59 9.95 7.56
CA LEU A 91 5.47 11.08 6.65
C LEU A 91 6.56 10.96 5.57
N GLU A 92 6.12 10.67 4.33
CA GLU A 92 6.98 10.61 3.13
C GLU A 92 8.25 9.76 3.30
N GLY A 93 8.15 8.69 4.08
CA GLY A 93 9.25 7.78 4.36
C GLY A 93 10.35 8.36 5.26
N SER A 94 10.16 9.58 5.81
CA SER A 94 11.20 10.32 6.56
C SER A 94 12.50 10.47 5.73
N ALA A 95 12.37 10.49 4.41
CA ALA A 95 13.49 10.53 3.48
C ALA A 95 13.92 11.97 3.19
N ASP A 96 15.22 12.16 2.92
CA ASP A 96 15.72 13.36 2.26
C ASP A 96 15.50 13.25 0.74
N PRO A 97 14.59 14.07 0.14
CA PRO A 97 14.26 13.97 -1.27
C PRO A 97 15.45 14.16 -2.20
N GLN A 98 16.42 15.01 -1.82
CA GLN A 98 17.59 15.29 -2.64
C GLN A 98 18.50 14.08 -2.81
N THR A 99 18.52 13.21 -1.81
CA THR A 99 19.29 11.96 -1.83
C THR A 99 18.45 10.80 -2.37
N PHE A 100 17.20 10.70 -1.93
CA PHE A 100 16.39 9.51 -2.19
C PHE A 100 15.81 9.45 -3.61
N ILE A 101 15.42 10.61 -4.20
CA ILE A 101 14.91 10.64 -5.58
C ILE A 101 15.96 10.15 -6.59
N PRO A 102 17.21 10.62 -6.58
CA PRO A 102 18.25 10.06 -7.45
C PRO A 102 18.46 8.55 -7.25
N GLU A 103 18.34 8.05 -6.03
CA GLU A 103 18.46 6.62 -5.75
C GLU A 103 17.30 5.82 -6.33
N MET A 104 16.05 6.30 -6.22
CA MET A 104 14.89 5.68 -6.87
C MET A 104 15.03 5.64 -8.39
N ILE A 105 15.56 6.71 -9.01
CA ILE A 105 15.83 6.75 -10.46
C ILE A 105 16.86 5.69 -10.85
N ARG A 106 17.93 5.55 -10.07
CA ARG A 106 18.92 4.50 -10.29
C ARG A 106 18.32 3.11 -10.20
N TRP A 107 17.50 2.81 -9.19
CA TRP A 107 16.81 1.53 -9.06
C TRP A 107 15.86 1.25 -10.22
N TRP A 108 15.19 2.27 -10.73
CA TRP A 108 14.36 2.14 -11.94
C TRP A 108 15.20 1.78 -13.17
N GLN A 109 16.32 2.47 -13.38
CA GLN A 109 17.23 2.16 -14.49
C GLN A 109 17.82 0.74 -14.40
N GLU A 110 18.03 0.24 -13.17
CA GLU A 110 18.47 -1.12 -12.89
C GLU A 110 17.32 -2.17 -13.00
N GLY A 111 16.09 -1.76 -13.30
CA GLY A 111 14.92 -2.64 -13.33
C GLY A 111 14.42 -3.12 -11.97
N ARG A 112 14.93 -2.56 -10.87
CA ARG A 112 14.59 -2.93 -9.49
C ARG A 112 13.40 -2.17 -8.92
N PHE A 113 12.98 -1.09 -9.57
CA PHE A 113 11.88 -0.24 -9.16
C PHE A 113 11.02 0.15 -10.36
N PRO A 114 10.24 -0.78 -10.95
CA PRO A 114 9.49 -0.58 -12.18
C PRO A 114 8.19 0.21 -11.94
N PHE A 115 8.27 1.41 -11.35
CA PHE A 115 7.12 2.26 -11.03
C PHE A 115 6.35 2.73 -12.28
N ASP A 116 7.02 2.81 -13.42
CA ASP A 116 6.44 3.16 -14.72
C ASP A 116 5.33 2.19 -15.15
N ARG A 117 5.36 0.94 -14.70
CA ARG A 117 4.29 -0.04 -14.91
C ARG A 117 2.98 0.30 -14.18
N LEU A 118 3.03 1.20 -13.21
CA LEU A 118 1.86 1.69 -12.48
C LEU A 118 1.23 2.92 -13.16
N ILE A 119 1.93 3.54 -14.12
CA ILE A 119 1.58 4.82 -14.72
C ILE A 119 0.72 4.60 -15.97
N GLU A 120 -0.40 5.31 -16.02
CA GLU A 120 -1.20 5.51 -17.24
C GLU A 120 -1.23 7.00 -17.58
N ARG A 121 -0.92 7.32 -18.85
CA ARG A 121 -0.79 8.70 -19.31
C ARG A 121 -2.07 9.18 -19.92
N TYR A 122 -2.53 10.35 -19.50
CA TYR A 122 -3.69 11.04 -20.03
C TYR A 122 -3.28 12.42 -20.55
N PRO A 123 -3.81 12.88 -21.71
CA PRO A 123 -3.65 14.27 -22.09
C PRO A 123 -4.35 15.17 -21.06
N MET A 124 -3.86 16.42 -20.89
CA MET A 124 -4.43 17.36 -19.91
C MET A 124 -5.93 17.61 -20.15
N SER A 125 -6.40 17.55 -21.40
CA SER A 125 -7.81 17.67 -21.75
C SER A 125 -8.71 16.57 -21.17
N GLN A 126 -8.15 15.45 -20.75
CA GLN A 126 -8.84 14.28 -20.16
C GLN A 126 -8.66 14.19 -18.63
N ILE A 127 -8.44 15.32 -17.95
CA ILE A 127 -8.23 15.34 -16.51
C ILE A 127 -9.41 14.70 -15.73
N ASN A 128 -10.65 14.93 -16.17
CA ASN A 128 -11.84 14.40 -15.50
C ASN A 128 -11.94 12.87 -15.69
N GLU A 129 -11.61 12.36 -16.88
CA GLU A 129 -11.56 10.92 -17.15
C GLU A 129 -10.47 10.24 -16.32
N ALA A 130 -9.30 10.87 -16.22
CA ALA A 130 -8.19 10.37 -15.40
C ALA A 130 -8.58 10.30 -13.92
N GLU A 131 -9.26 11.32 -13.39
CA GLU A 131 -9.78 11.35 -12.03
C GLU A 131 -10.80 10.23 -11.81
N GLN A 132 -11.80 10.11 -12.69
CA GLN A 132 -12.84 9.08 -12.59
C GLN A 132 -12.24 7.67 -12.67
N SER A 133 -11.28 7.43 -13.55
CA SER A 133 -10.57 6.16 -13.65
C SER A 133 -9.80 5.83 -12.36
N SER A 134 -9.16 6.83 -11.76
CA SER A 134 -8.46 6.67 -10.47
C SER A 134 -9.44 6.32 -9.33
N LEU A 135 -10.55 7.07 -9.24
CA LEU A 135 -11.57 6.86 -8.20
C LEU A 135 -12.26 5.50 -8.30
N SER A 136 -12.54 5.05 -9.52
CA SER A 136 -13.13 3.72 -9.76
C SER A 136 -12.14 2.56 -9.62
N GLY A 137 -10.85 2.85 -9.45
CA GLY A 137 -9.79 1.85 -9.35
C GLY A 137 -9.31 1.31 -10.70
N GLY A 138 -9.79 1.83 -11.83
CA GLY A 138 -9.37 1.42 -13.17
C GLY A 138 -7.90 1.73 -13.44
N THR A 139 -7.44 2.92 -13.09
CA THR A 139 -6.04 3.32 -13.18
C THR A 139 -5.39 3.39 -11.80
N ILE A 140 -4.17 2.86 -11.68
CA ILE A 140 -3.42 2.91 -10.41
C ILE A 140 -2.82 4.31 -10.21
N LYS A 141 -2.10 4.83 -11.21
CA LYS A 141 -1.43 6.13 -11.16
C LYS A 141 -1.65 6.89 -12.47
N PRO A 142 -2.71 7.69 -12.58
CA PRO A 142 -2.88 8.56 -13.74
C PRO A 142 -1.85 9.69 -13.70
N VAL A 143 -1.23 9.96 -14.85
CA VAL A 143 -0.28 11.06 -15.04
C VAL A 143 -0.77 11.92 -16.21
N LEU A 144 -1.02 13.19 -15.94
CA LEU A 144 -1.45 14.15 -16.95
C LEU A 144 -0.25 14.67 -17.74
N ILE A 145 -0.35 14.63 -19.06
CA ILE A 145 0.68 15.14 -19.96
C ILE A 145 0.20 16.48 -20.52
N PRO A 146 0.94 17.57 -20.28
CA PRO A 146 0.67 18.84 -20.94
C PRO A 146 0.72 18.71 -22.46
N SER A 147 -0.25 19.33 -23.13
CA SER A 147 -0.30 19.43 -24.60
C SER A 147 0.49 20.62 -25.10
#